data_d69a1a3529e9f3c2fc41f277287afd7f
#
_entry.id   d69a1a3529e9f3c2fc41f277287afd7f
#
_cell.length_a   1.000
_cell.length_b   1.000
_cell.length_c   1.000
_cell.angle_alpha   90.00
_cell.angle_beta   90.00
_cell.angle_gamma   90.00
#
_symmetry.space_group_name_H-M   'P 1'
#
loop_
_entity.id
_entity.type
_entity.pdbx_description
1 polymer ?
#
loop_
_entity_poly.entity_id
_entity_poly.type
_entity_poly.pdbx_seq_one_letter_code
_entity_poly.pdbx_strand_id
1 'polypeptide(L)'
;MNDYIHVLNTLFSHHAAGKSDLSQVEKIASFSGNPQNAFPSIHVAGSNGKGSVCVKIAKSLQFAGYKVGLYTSPHIHSYTERIQVQGKQISEQEVVAGLDLLFSIAKQLSLHPTFFELTTLLCLLHFQKMEVDVAVIETGLGGRLDATR
;
A
#
# COMPACT_ATOMS: atom_id res chain seq x y z
N MET A 1 -21.51 2.46 -14.54
CA MET A 1 -20.93 1.46 -13.64
C MET A 1 -19.98 2.21 -12.73
N ASN A 2 -19.97 1.94 -11.44
CA ASN A 2 -19.11 2.71 -10.55
C ASN A 2 -17.65 2.30 -10.83
N ASP A 3 -16.82 3.21 -11.32
CA ASP A 3 -15.42 2.97 -11.72
C ASP A 3 -14.60 2.34 -10.60
N TYR A 4 -14.91 2.69 -9.35
CA TYR A 4 -14.28 2.13 -8.17
C TYR A 4 -14.53 0.62 -8.04
N ILE A 5 -15.78 0.16 -8.20
CA ILE A 5 -16.11 -1.28 -8.13
C ILE A 5 -15.44 -2.04 -9.27
N HIS A 6 -15.40 -1.46 -10.46
CA HIS A 6 -14.72 -2.08 -11.61
C HIS A 6 -13.22 -2.27 -11.35
N VAL A 7 -12.56 -1.23 -10.87
CA VAL A 7 -11.12 -1.26 -10.54
C VAL A 7 -10.82 -2.26 -9.43
N LEU A 8 -11.65 -2.33 -8.38
CA LEU A 8 -11.47 -3.32 -7.32
C LEU A 8 -11.67 -4.76 -7.81
N ASN A 9 -12.66 -5.03 -8.67
CA ASN A 9 -12.84 -6.35 -9.26
C ASN A 9 -11.62 -6.76 -10.09
N THR A 10 -11.05 -5.84 -10.85
CA THR A 10 -9.79 -6.06 -11.58
C THR A 10 -8.65 -6.36 -10.61
N LEU A 11 -8.49 -5.56 -9.56
CA LEU A 11 -7.45 -5.77 -8.54
C LEU A 11 -7.60 -7.15 -7.85
N PHE A 12 -8.81 -7.53 -7.48
CA PHE A 12 -9.06 -8.82 -6.82
C PHE A 12 -8.84 -10.03 -7.74
N SER A 13 -8.81 -9.84 -9.05
CA SER A 13 -8.44 -10.91 -10.00
C SER A 13 -6.93 -11.19 -10.05
N HIS A 14 -6.10 -10.31 -9.51
CA HIS A 14 -4.64 -10.48 -9.44
C HIS A 14 -4.24 -11.44 -8.30
N HIS A 15 -4.29 -12.74 -8.59
CA HIS A 15 -3.88 -13.78 -7.66
C HIS A 15 -2.38 -14.05 -7.73
N ALA A 16 -1.81 -14.52 -6.61
CA ALA A 16 -0.41 -14.96 -6.60
C ALA A 16 -0.22 -16.19 -7.48
N ALA A 17 0.47 -16.04 -8.59
CA ALA A 17 0.90 -17.14 -9.45
C ALA A 17 2.36 -17.48 -9.14
N GLY A 18 2.61 -18.44 -8.25
CA GLY A 18 3.96 -18.95 -7.99
C GLY A 18 4.65 -18.40 -6.73
N LYS A 19 5.98 -18.53 -6.68
CA LYS A 19 6.80 -18.05 -5.56
C LYS A 19 6.80 -16.53 -5.53
N SER A 20 6.49 -15.95 -4.37
CA SER A 20 6.65 -14.53 -4.12
C SER A 20 8.12 -14.15 -4.26
N ASP A 21 8.41 -13.36 -5.27
CA ASP A 21 9.69 -12.69 -5.44
C ASP A 21 9.42 -11.18 -5.53
N LEU A 22 10.27 -10.35 -4.97
CA LEU A 22 10.08 -8.91 -4.93
C LEU A 22 10.41 -8.21 -6.26
N SER A 23 10.88 -8.95 -7.26
CA SER A 23 11.39 -8.38 -8.51
C SER A 23 10.33 -7.59 -9.28
N GLN A 24 9.07 -8.01 -9.26
CA GLN A 24 7.99 -7.32 -9.96
C GLN A 24 7.62 -6.01 -9.27
N VAL A 25 7.43 -6.03 -7.95
CA VAL A 25 7.10 -4.84 -7.17
C VAL A 25 8.23 -3.82 -7.23
N GLU A 26 9.50 -4.25 -7.16
CA GLU A 26 10.67 -3.38 -7.28
C GLU A 26 10.75 -2.70 -8.66
N LYS A 27 10.49 -3.43 -9.76
CA LYS A 27 10.47 -2.87 -11.10
C LYS A 27 9.37 -1.83 -11.28
N ILE A 28 8.16 -2.10 -10.78
CA ILE A 28 7.05 -1.15 -10.86
C ILE A 28 7.34 0.07 -9.98
N ALA A 29 7.87 -0.11 -8.77
CA ALA A 29 8.27 0.98 -7.88
C ALA A 29 9.33 1.88 -8.55
N SER A 30 10.36 1.27 -9.16
CA SER A 30 11.40 1.99 -9.88
C SER A 30 10.83 2.81 -11.05
N PHE A 31 9.93 2.23 -11.82
CA PHE A 31 9.26 2.92 -12.94
C PHE A 31 8.35 4.05 -12.45
N SER A 32 7.80 3.92 -11.25
CA SER A 32 6.94 4.93 -10.60
C SER A 32 7.74 6.01 -9.82
N GLY A 33 9.07 6.05 -9.94
CA GLY A 33 9.91 7.03 -9.29
C GLY A 33 10.33 6.68 -7.85
N ASN A 34 10.31 5.40 -7.49
CA ASN A 34 10.72 4.89 -6.16
C ASN A 34 10.00 5.57 -5.00
N PRO A 35 8.67 5.51 -4.92
CA PRO A 35 7.89 6.22 -3.89
C PRO A 35 8.26 5.82 -2.46
N GLN A 36 8.81 4.62 -2.25
CA GLN A 36 9.27 4.13 -0.95
C GLN A 36 10.43 4.96 -0.37
N ASN A 37 11.17 5.69 -1.20
CA ASN A 37 12.29 6.53 -0.76
C ASN A 37 11.88 7.96 -0.37
N ALA A 38 10.60 8.32 -0.53
CA ALA A 38 10.12 9.68 -0.29
C ALA A 38 9.94 10.03 1.19
N PHE A 39 9.89 9.04 2.07
CA PHE A 39 9.64 9.22 3.51
C PHE A 39 10.25 8.08 4.33
N PRO A 40 10.62 8.34 5.60
CA PRO A 40 11.02 7.29 6.53
C PRO A 40 9.81 6.42 6.90
N SER A 41 10.05 5.14 7.18
CA SER A 41 9.00 4.20 7.55
C SER A 41 9.32 3.40 8.81
N ILE A 42 8.28 3.07 9.58
CA ILE A 42 8.30 2.11 10.68
C ILE A 42 7.59 0.86 10.19
N HIS A 43 8.34 -0.21 9.99
CA HIS A 43 7.85 -1.47 9.46
C HIS A 43 7.53 -2.44 10.61
N VAL A 44 6.26 -2.87 10.72
CA VAL A 44 5.77 -3.70 11.82
C VAL A 44 5.48 -5.11 11.33
N ALA A 45 6.26 -6.06 11.78
CA ALA A 45 6.10 -7.50 11.51
C ALA A 45 5.71 -8.26 12.79
N GLY A 46 5.12 -9.43 12.63
CA GLY A 46 4.74 -10.29 13.75
C GLY A 46 3.58 -11.22 13.42
N SER A 47 3.31 -12.19 14.30
CA SER A 47 2.22 -13.15 14.08
C SER A 47 0.84 -12.56 14.40
N ASN A 48 0.70 -11.85 15.53
CA ASN A 48 -0.56 -11.29 16.00
C ASN A 48 -0.39 -9.85 16.46
N GLY A 49 -1.49 -9.06 16.39
CA GLY A 49 -1.54 -7.72 16.95
C GLY A 49 -0.80 -6.64 16.16
N LYS A 50 -0.24 -6.95 14.99
CA LYS A 50 0.46 -5.98 14.14
C LYS A 50 -0.36 -4.69 13.90
N GLY A 51 -1.59 -4.83 13.42
CA GLY A 51 -2.46 -3.71 13.13
C GLY A 51 -2.72 -2.83 14.35
N SER A 52 -2.96 -3.43 15.53
CA SER A 52 -3.13 -2.69 16.79
C SER A 52 -1.88 -1.91 17.17
N VAL A 53 -0.70 -2.49 16.96
CA VAL A 53 0.60 -1.82 17.20
C VAL A 53 0.78 -0.67 16.21
N CYS A 54 0.52 -0.90 14.92
CA CYS A 54 0.59 0.13 13.89
C CYS A 54 -0.29 1.35 14.22
N VAL A 55 -1.55 1.10 14.61
CA VAL A 55 -2.49 2.18 14.99
C VAL A 55 -1.98 2.97 16.19
N LYS A 56 -1.44 2.31 17.22
CA LYS A 56 -0.89 2.98 18.42
C LYS A 56 0.32 3.84 18.06
N ILE A 57 1.26 3.30 17.27
CA ILE A 57 2.44 4.05 16.81
C ILE A 57 2.00 5.26 15.98
N ALA A 58 1.11 5.07 15.01
CA ALA A 58 0.61 6.14 14.16
C ALA A 58 -0.04 7.26 14.97
N LYS A 59 -0.89 6.90 15.95
CA LYS A 59 -1.51 7.88 16.86
C LYS A 59 -0.49 8.64 17.70
N SER A 60 0.51 7.96 18.25
CA SER A 60 1.57 8.60 19.04
C SER A 60 2.34 9.61 18.20
N LEU A 61 2.69 9.26 16.96
CA LEU A 61 3.39 10.16 16.04
C LEU A 61 2.52 11.36 15.62
N GLN A 62 1.20 11.14 15.39
CA GLN A 62 0.26 12.22 15.13
C GLN A 62 0.18 13.20 16.30
N PHE A 63 0.11 12.70 17.55
CA PHE A 63 0.13 13.54 18.75
C PHE A 63 1.44 14.32 18.92
N ALA A 64 2.55 13.76 18.40
CA ALA A 64 3.84 14.45 18.37
C ALA A 64 3.95 15.49 17.23
N GLY A 65 2.90 15.67 16.41
CA GLY A 65 2.83 16.69 15.37
C GLY A 65 3.28 16.24 13.98
N TYR A 66 3.60 14.96 13.78
CA TYR A 66 3.97 14.43 12.46
C TYR A 66 2.75 14.16 11.57
N LYS A 67 2.91 14.36 10.27
CA LYS A 67 1.96 13.92 9.25
C LYS A 67 2.22 12.45 8.95
N VAL A 68 1.32 11.57 9.40
CA VAL A 68 1.53 10.13 9.44
C VAL A 68 0.71 9.41 8.39
N GLY A 69 1.39 8.59 7.57
CA GLY A 69 0.77 7.54 6.77
C GLY A 69 0.62 6.25 7.57
N LEU A 70 -0.51 5.57 7.44
CA LEU A 70 -0.77 4.27 8.07
C LEU A 70 -1.24 3.26 7.01
N TYR A 71 -0.51 2.15 6.90
CA TYR A 71 -0.87 1.00 6.05
C TYR A 71 -1.16 -0.21 6.92
N THR A 72 -2.36 -0.77 6.81
CA THR A 72 -2.80 -1.95 7.56
C THR A 72 -3.50 -2.97 6.67
N SER A 73 -3.49 -4.24 7.07
CA SER A 73 -4.17 -5.33 6.36
C SER A 73 -4.56 -6.48 7.31
N PRO A 74 -5.65 -7.22 7.01
CA PRO A 74 -6.66 -6.94 6.00
C PRO A 74 -7.60 -5.79 6.39
N HIS A 75 -8.47 -5.34 5.48
CA HIS A 75 -9.60 -4.46 5.81
C HIS A 75 -10.77 -5.26 6.38
N ILE A 76 -11.69 -4.59 7.08
CA ILE A 76 -12.89 -5.21 7.67
C ILE A 76 -14.14 -4.93 6.82
N HIS A 77 -14.35 -3.69 6.43
CA HIS A 77 -15.54 -3.26 5.68
C HIS A 77 -15.17 -2.73 4.28
N SER A 78 -14.19 -1.84 4.19
CA SER A 78 -13.85 -1.13 2.96
C SER A 78 -12.36 -1.25 2.64
N TYR A 79 -12.05 -1.43 1.36
CA TYR A 79 -10.68 -1.47 0.86
C TYR A 79 -9.87 -0.22 1.27
N THR A 80 -10.52 0.94 1.32
CA THR A 80 -9.90 2.22 1.66
C THR A 80 -9.35 2.29 3.09
N GLU A 81 -9.82 1.41 4.00
CA GLU A 81 -9.28 1.30 5.37
C GLU A 81 -7.80 0.99 5.41
N ARG A 82 -7.28 0.31 4.36
CA ARG A 82 -5.88 -0.13 4.30
C ARG A 82 -4.90 1.02 4.24
N ILE A 83 -5.31 2.18 3.70
CA ILE A 83 -4.43 3.31 3.40
C ILE A 83 -5.02 4.57 4.02
N GLN A 84 -4.35 5.10 5.02
CA GLN A 84 -4.80 6.29 5.74
C GLN A 84 -3.67 7.32 5.88
N VAL A 85 -4.02 8.60 5.80
CA VAL A 85 -3.13 9.72 6.15
C VAL A 85 -3.84 10.58 7.19
N GLN A 86 -3.20 10.81 8.34
CA GLN A 86 -3.78 11.56 9.47
C GLN A 86 -5.14 11.01 9.92
N GLY A 87 -5.32 9.69 9.85
CA GLY A 87 -6.56 9.00 10.21
C GLY A 87 -7.68 9.10 9.17
N LYS A 88 -7.44 9.75 8.03
CA LYS A 88 -8.38 9.83 6.92
C LYS A 88 -8.02 8.77 5.87
N GLN A 89 -8.99 7.94 5.52
CA GLN A 89 -8.84 6.94 4.47
C GLN A 89 -8.62 7.58 3.10
N ILE A 90 -7.86 6.89 2.24
CA ILE A 90 -7.73 7.23 0.82
C ILE A 90 -9.13 7.30 0.17
N SER A 91 -9.37 8.27 -0.69
CA SER A 91 -10.66 8.36 -1.40
C SER A 91 -10.79 7.32 -2.50
N GLU A 92 -12.03 6.94 -2.85
CA GLU A 92 -12.31 6.02 -3.96
C GLU A 92 -11.73 6.53 -5.28
N GLN A 93 -11.79 7.84 -5.52
CA GLN A 93 -11.21 8.47 -6.72
C GLN A 93 -9.69 8.30 -6.77
N GLU A 94 -9.00 8.44 -5.63
CA GLU A 94 -7.56 8.25 -5.56
C GLU A 94 -7.17 6.78 -5.72
N VAL A 95 -7.99 5.86 -5.22
CA VAL A 95 -7.82 4.41 -5.47
C VAL A 95 -7.93 4.11 -6.96
N VAL A 96 -8.96 4.61 -7.64
CA VAL A 96 -9.15 4.43 -9.10
C VAL A 96 -7.95 4.98 -9.86
N ALA A 97 -7.61 6.24 -9.65
CA ALA A 97 -6.51 6.89 -10.37
C ALA A 97 -5.15 6.19 -10.14
N GLY A 98 -4.88 5.77 -8.91
CA GLY A 98 -3.62 5.10 -8.57
C GLY A 98 -3.54 3.68 -9.13
N LEU A 99 -4.62 2.91 -9.07
CA LEU A 99 -4.64 1.55 -9.63
C LEU A 99 -4.61 1.55 -11.15
N ASP A 100 -5.31 2.46 -11.82
CA ASP A 100 -5.26 2.60 -13.29
C ASP A 100 -3.83 2.90 -13.76
N LEU A 101 -3.11 3.78 -13.05
CA LEU A 101 -1.70 4.04 -13.31
C LEU A 101 -0.87 2.76 -13.14
N LEU A 102 -1.02 2.03 -12.04
CA LEU A 102 -0.25 0.82 -11.75
C LEU A 102 -0.55 -0.31 -12.73
N PHE A 103 -1.81 -0.50 -13.14
CA PHE A 103 -2.18 -1.47 -14.17
C PHE A 103 -1.56 -1.11 -15.52
N SER A 104 -1.53 0.18 -15.88
CA SER A 104 -0.89 0.65 -17.10
C SER A 104 0.62 0.35 -17.09
N ILE A 105 1.30 0.63 -16.00
CA ILE A 105 2.74 0.34 -15.83
C ILE A 105 3.00 -1.15 -15.90
N ALA A 106 2.23 -1.96 -15.17
CA ALA A 106 2.37 -3.42 -15.17
C ALA A 106 2.21 -4.01 -16.59
N LYS A 107 1.22 -3.52 -17.34
CA LYS A 107 0.99 -3.90 -18.73
C LYS A 107 2.15 -3.50 -19.62
N GLN A 108 2.67 -2.28 -19.51
CA GLN A 108 3.79 -1.78 -20.27
C GLN A 108 5.07 -2.60 -20.05
N LEU A 109 5.28 -3.03 -18.80
CA LEU A 109 6.45 -3.84 -18.40
C LEU A 109 6.22 -5.36 -18.60
N SER A 110 5.04 -5.77 -19.07
CA SER A 110 4.64 -7.19 -19.17
C SER A 110 4.78 -7.95 -17.84
N LEU A 111 4.42 -7.30 -16.74
CA LEU A 111 4.45 -7.85 -15.38
C LEU A 111 3.05 -8.24 -14.91
N HIS A 112 3.00 -9.19 -13.98
CA HIS A 112 1.76 -9.70 -13.39
C HIS A 112 1.80 -9.58 -11.85
N PRO A 113 1.82 -8.35 -11.30
CA PRO A 113 1.87 -8.14 -9.86
C PRO A 113 0.62 -8.70 -9.18
N THR A 114 0.80 -9.14 -7.94
CA THR A 114 -0.29 -9.63 -7.12
C THR A 114 -1.15 -8.50 -6.56
N PHE A 115 -2.34 -8.83 -6.06
CA PHE A 115 -3.21 -7.94 -5.30
C PHE A 115 -2.44 -7.16 -4.23
N PHE A 116 -1.61 -7.87 -3.43
CA PHE A 116 -0.91 -7.26 -2.30
C PHE A 116 0.21 -6.32 -2.77
N GLU A 117 0.95 -6.69 -3.80
CA GLU A 117 1.98 -5.84 -4.42
C GLU A 117 1.38 -4.54 -4.97
N LEU A 118 0.28 -4.62 -5.72
CA LEU A 118 -0.43 -3.46 -6.24
C LEU A 118 -0.98 -2.56 -5.13
N THR A 119 -1.55 -3.15 -4.07
CA THR A 119 -2.06 -2.40 -2.93
C THR A 119 -0.94 -1.68 -2.17
N THR A 120 0.21 -2.35 -2.01
CA THR A 120 1.39 -1.75 -1.38
C THR A 120 1.93 -0.57 -2.21
N LEU A 121 2.07 -0.75 -3.52
CA LEU A 121 2.49 0.32 -4.42
C LEU A 121 1.53 1.52 -4.42
N LEU A 122 0.22 1.27 -4.44
CA LEU A 122 -0.79 2.31 -4.31
C LEU A 122 -0.62 3.10 -3.00
N CYS A 123 -0.39 2.39 -1.90
CA CYS A 123 -0.12 3.01 -0.60
C CYS A 123 1.10 3.94 -0.64
N LEU A 124 2.22 3.46 -1.17
CA LEU A 124 3.46 4.24 -1.25
C LEU A 124 3.30 5.48 -2.13
N LEU A 125 2.64 5.36 -3.28
CA LEU A 125 2.32 6.49 -4.16
C LEU A 125 1.42 7.52 -3.48
N HIS A 126 0.40 7.06 -2.74
CA HIS A 126 -0.49 7.94 -2.00
C HIS A 126 0.26 8.69 -0.89
N PHE A 127 1.12 8.00 -0.13
CA PHE A 127 1.91 8.63 0.93
C PHE A 127 2.90 9.65 0.37
N GLN A 128 3.56 9.36 -0.75
CA GLN A 128 4.43 10.31 -1.44
C GLN A 128 3.64 11.55 -1.89
N LYS A 129 2.50 11.36 -2.56
CA LYS A 129 1.63 12.45 -3.02
C LYS A 129 1.13 13.32 -1.87
N MET A 130 0.84 12.69 -0.74
CA MET A 130 0.37 13.38 0.47
C MET A 130 1.50 13.99 1.29
N GLU A 131 2.77 13.80 0.90
CA GLU A 131 3.94 14.33 1.59
C GLU A 131 3.92 13.99 3.09
N VAL A 132 3.79 12.68 3.42
CA VAL A 132 3.83 12.25 4.81
C VAL A 132 5.23 12.42 5.41
N ASP A 133 5.32 12.80 6.67
CA ASP A 133 6.61 12.90 7.39
C ASP A 133 7.15 11.52 7.74
N VAL A 134 6.27 10.57 8.01
CA VAL A 134 6.61 9.19 8.37
C VAL A 134 5.44 8.25 8.03
N ALA A 135 5.77 7.04 7.60
CA ALA A 135 4.80 5.98 7.39
C ALA A 135 4.92 4.88 8.45
N VAL A 136 3.79 4.35 8.92
CA VAL A 136 3.71 3.13 9.72
C VAL A 136 3.10 2.05 8.85
N ILE A 137 3.86 0.99 8.58
CA ILE A 137 3.53 -0.03 7.59
C ILE A 137 3.45 -1.40 8.25
N GLU A 138 2.27 -2.02 8.20
CA GLU A 138 2.04 -3.40 8.59
C GLU A 138 2.49 -4.36 7.49
N THR A 139 3.28 -5.40 7.81
CA THR A 139 3.55 -6.48 6.88
C THR A 139 2.30 -7.30 6.60
N GLY A 140 2.17 -7.78 5.37
CA GLY A 140 1.08 -8.70 5.02
C GLY A 140 1.33 -10.10 5.56
N LEU A 141 2.46 -10.71 5.18
CA LEU A 141 2.81 -12.07 5.57
C LEU A 141 4.32 -12.20 5.79
N GLY A 142 4.72 -12.56 7.01
CA GLY A 142 6.13 -12.73 7.34
C GLY A 142 6.87 -11.39 7.45
N GLY A 143 7.83 -11.13 6.58
CA GLY A 143 8.61 -9.89 6.55
C GLY A 143 9.65 -9.87 5.43
N ARG A 144 10.50 -10.90 5.33
CA ARG A 144 11.65 -10.91 4.42
C ARG A 144 11.28 -10.89 2.92
N LEU A 145 10.16 -11.50 2.53
CA LEU A 145 9.65 -11.57 1.15
C LEU A 145 8.29 -10.87 1.02
N ASP A 146 7.97 -9.99 1.95
CA ASP A 146 6.75 -9.19 1.92
C ASP A 146 6.93 -7.98 1.01
N ALA A 147 5.90 -7.64 0.23
CA ALA A 147 5.96 -6.51 -0.71
C ALA A 147 6.15 -5.14 -0.03
N THR A 148 5.97 -5.09 1.30
CA THR A 148 6.18 -3.87 2.10
C THR A 148 7.64 -3.66 2.54
N ARG A 149 8.56 -4.58 2.20
CA ARG A 149 9.97 -4.52 2.58
C ARG A 149 10.75 -3.39 1.90
#